data_cc9f24c27f35700bc58a683a83270ec3
#
_entry.id   cc9f24c27f35700bc58a683a83270ec3
#
_cell.length_a   1.000
_cell.length_b   1.000
_cell.length_c   1.000
_cell.angle_alpha   90.00
_cell.angle_beta   90.00
_cell.angle_gamma   90.00
#
_symmetry.space_group_name_H-M   'P 1'
#
loop_
_entity.id
_entity.type
_entity.pdbx_description
1 polymer ?
#
loop_
_entity_poly.entity_id
_entity_poly.type
_entity_poly.pdbx_seq_one_letter_code
_entity_poly.pdbx_strand_id
1 'polypeptide(L)'
;MPYGDDVPAEDMGYVHGINLVDELDEVEGFAGAGEPCAAASLASEPQPGQSAMPAWAQRVTAAGETGMLSPASVSPVPVPSAPALSADASIPSRRAPVVCAVSGSGGCGKSTIVATMAHAASLLGLRAAVLDLDLMFGNLYDLLGVDAPHDMATLIEPSAAGALAEPDIVTASMRVAPGVTLWGPVAAPEKAELMARPVELLLDVLRRESDVVFVDTSVFWGDAVAAAVAASDRCLVVGDAAVSSATSASRVIELASRVGVPRTRMSAVFNRFGARGADEDVAMRFEIACALSSKIRIADGGQDLAALMAFGRADEAVGQTSAFATSVREATREMLVELGCAVGPWSDMVADRATRTERPRIRLPWSREGDPR
;
A
#
# COMPACT_ATOMS: atom_id res chain seq x y z
N MET A 1 -60.83 37.43 -12.92
CA MET A 1 -61.49 36.86 -14.09
C MET A 1 -60.44 36.24 -14.94
N PRO A 2 -60.68 35.10 -15.48
CA PRO A 2 -60.12 33.77 -15.11
C PRO A 2 -59.49 33.06 -16.34
N TYR A 3 -59.26 31.78 -16.13
CA TYR A 3 -58.85 30.69 -17.04
C TYR A 3 -57.33 30.39 -16.89
N GLY A 4 -56.84 29.30 -16.42
CA GLY A 4 -57.42 27.94 -16.50
C GLY A 4 -56.80 27.25 -17.72
N ASP A 5 -55.88 26.31 -17.49
CA ASP A 5 -55.98 25.03 -18.15
C ASP A 5 -54.79 24.11 -17.76
N ASP A 6 -55.17 22.94 -17.40
CA ASP A 6 -54.47 21.76 -17.06
C ASP A 6 -53.50 21.26 -18.14
N VAL A 7 -52.32 20.77 -17.74
CA VAL A 7 -51.54 19.80 -18.51
C VAL A 7 -51.19 18.61 -17.62
N PRO A 8 -51.49 17.37 -18.06
CA PRO A 8 -51.39 16.17 -17.21
C PRO A 8 -49.99 15.68 -17.02
N ALA A 9 -49.78 15.12 -15.84
CA ALA A 9 -48.58 14.31 -15.49
C ALA A 9 -48.68 12.94 -16.18
N GLU A 10 -47.78 12.68 -17.09
CA GLU A 10 -47.55 11.30 -17.56
C GLU A 10 -46.02 11.00 -17.67
N ASP A 11 -45.67 9.85 -17.16
CA ASP A 11 -44.46 9.01 -17.39
C ASP A 11 -43.12 9.52 -16.85
N MET A 12 -42.92 9.27 -15.57
CA MET A 12 -41.60 8.84 -15.10
C MET A 12 -41.62 7.34 -14.76
N GLY A 13 -41.14 6.54 -15.69
CA GLY A 13 -40.98 5.10 -15.53
C GLY A 13 -40.03 4.74 -14.38
N TYR A 14 -40.60 4.15 -13.34
CA TYR A 14 -39.85 3.45 -12.29
C TYR A 14 -39.31 2.15 -12.88
N VAL A 15 -38.00 1.99 -12.92
CA VAL A 15 -37.37 0.70 -13.15
C VAL A 15 -37.46 -0.09 -11.85
N HIS A 16 -38.20 -1.18 -11.87
CA HIS A 16 -38.39 -2.11 -10.74
C HIS A 16 -37.04 -2.67 -10.25
N GLY A 17 -36.79 -2.50 -8.95
CA GLY A 17 -35.82 -3.27 -8.22
C GLY A 17 -36.24 -4.74 -8.19
N ILE A 18 -35.33 -5.61 -8.59
CA ILE A 18 -35.49 -7.07 -8.47
C ILE A 18 -35.30 -7.44 -7.01
N ASN A 19 -36.40 -7.88 -6.38
CA ASN A 19 -36.41 -8.41 -5.02
C ASN A 19 -36.14 -9.92 -5.12
N LEU A 20 -34.95 -10.37 -4.70
CA LEU A 20 -34.46 -11.76 -4.80
C LEU A 20 -34.74 -12.56 -3.50
N VAL A 21 -35.91 -12.50 -2.94
CA VAL A 21 -36.24 -13.21 -1.68
C VAL A 21 -37.50 -14.08 -1.73
N ASP A 22 -38.24 -14.23 -2.83
CA ASP A 22 -39.45 -15.06 -2.88
C ASP A 22 -39.42 -16.05 -4.05
N GLU A 23 -38.61 -17.11 -3.93
CA GLU A 23 -38.77 -18.34 -4.71
C GLU A 23 -38.03 -19.52 -4.06
N LEU A 24 -38.48 -19.94 -2.87
CA LEU A 24 -38.17 -21.26 -2.30
C LEU A 24 -39.37 -21.80 -1.51
N ASP A 25 -40.49 -21.99 -2.17
CA ASP A 25 -41.54 -22.90 -1.70
C ASP A 25 -42.34 -23.35 -2.93
N GLU A 26 -42.18 -24.59 -3.29
CA GLU A 26 -43.03 -25.53 -4.01
C GLU A 26 -42.20 -26.45 -4.93
N VAL A 27 -41.67 -27.53 -4.36
CA VAL A 27 -41.66 -28.85 -5.04
C VAL A 27 -41.93 -29.93 -3.99
N GLU A 28 -43.22 -30.22 -3.76
CA GLU A 28 -43.65 -31.51 -3.21
C GLU A 28 -43.68 -32.57 -4.32
N GLY A 29 -43.18 -33.75 -3.95
CA GLY A 29 -43.69 -34.98 -4.55
C GLY A 29 -42.75 -35.75 -5.47
N PHE A 30 -41.93 -36.63 -4.91
CA PHE A 30 -41.74 -37.96 -5.48
C PHE A 30 -41.41 -38.98 -4.39
N ALA A 31 -42.39 -39.79 -4.04
CA ALA A 31 -42.24 -40.99 -3.24
C ALA A 31 -41.71 -42.13 -4.12
N GLY A 32 -40.57 -42.73 -3.73
CA GLY A 32 -40.07 -43.95 -4.36
C GLY A 32 -39.28 -44.75 -3.35
N ALA A 33 -39.85 -45.88 -2.94
CA ALA A 33 -39.32 -46.86 -1.99
C ALA A 33 -38.08 -47.57 -2.51
N GLY A 34 -37.10 -47.87 -1.63
CA GLY A 34 -36.01 -48.76 -1.96
C GLY A 34 -34.95 -48.89 -0.84
N GLU A 35 -35.18 -49.89 0.00
CA GLU A 35 -34.27 -50.75 0.78
C GLU A 35 -33.09 -50.18 1.62
N PRO A 36 -32.84 -50.74 2.80
CA PRO A 36 -31.77 -50.32 3.73
C PRO A 36 -30.47 -51.07 3.41
N CYS A 37 -29.42 -50.30 3.20
CA CYS A 37 -28.09 -50.87 3.12
C CYS A 37 -27.25 -50.59 4.39
N ALA A 38 -26.59 -51.64 4.81
CA ALA A 38 -25.85 -51.97 6.01
C ALA A 38 -25.03 -50.86 6.67
N ALA A 39 -25.00 -50.96 8.00
CA ALA A 39 -24.07 -50.27 8.90
C ALA A 39 -22.61 -50.49 8.50
N ALA A 40 -21.91 -49.41 8.21
CA ALA A 40 -20.47 -49.36 8.13
C ALA A 40 -19.93 -48.54 9.31
N SER A 41 -19.18 -49.22 10.10
CA SER A 41 -18.18 -48.91 11.11
C SER A 41 -17.79 -47.43 11.25
N LEU A 42 -17.92 -46.95 12.50
CA LEU A 42 -17.28 -45.74 13.04
C LEU A 42 -15.78 -45.74 12.74
N ALA A 43 -15.33 -44.99 11.75
CA ALA A 43 -13.95 -44.67 11.56
C ALA A 43 -13.64 -43.38 12.34
N SER A 44 -12.63 -43.48 13.19
CA SER A 44 -12.04 -42.45 14.04
C SER A 44 -11.85 -41.11 13.36
N GLU A 45 -12.20 -40.03 14.09
CA GLU A 45 -11.88 -38.65 13.76
C GLU A 45 -10.37 -38.50 13.46
N PRO A 46 -9.98 -37.83 12.37
CA PRO A 46 -8.59 -37.49 12.17
C PRO A 46 -8.19 -36.41 13.18
N GLN A 47 -7.16 -36.69 13.95
CA GLN A 47 -6.44 -35.71 14.76
C GLN A 47 -6.04 -34.51 13.90
N PRO A 48 -6.02 -33.26 14.42
CA PRO A 48 -5.60 -32.10 13.64
C PRO A 48 -4.14 -32.26 13.25
N GLY A 49 -3.91 -32.66 12.00
CA GLY A 49 -2.59 -32.73 11.39
C GLY A 49 -1.97 -31.35 11.37
N GLN A 50 -0.74 -31.26 11.85
CA GLN A 50 0.11 -30.09 11.71
C GLN A 50 0.10 -29.67 10.24
N SER A 51 -0.55 -28.55 9.96
CA SER A 51 -0.50 -27.94 8.63
C SER A 51 0.95 -27.52 8.41
N ALA A 52 1.59 -28.07 7.40
CA ALA A 52 2.94 -27.71 7.02
C ALA A 52 2.99 -26.22 6.74
N MET A 53 3.82 -25.49 7.47
CA MET A 53 4.04 -24.06 7.26
C MET A 53 4.59 -23.84 5.85
N PRO A 54 4.11 -22.80 5.14
CA PRO A 54 4.62 -22.48 3.80
C PRO A 54 6.14 -22.20 3.85
N ALA A 55 6.83 -22.51 2.75
CA ALA A 55 8.30 -22.51 2.66
C ALA A 55 8.99 -21.20 3.11
N TRP A 56 8.30 -20.07 3.05
CA TRP A 56 8.82 -18.78 3.52
C TRP A 56 8.85 -18.69 5.06
N ALA A 57 7.89 -19.27 5.76
CA ALA A 57 7.82 -19.28 7.23
C ALA A 57 8.91 -20.15 7.86
N GLN A 58 9.39 -21.16 7.14
CA GLN A 58 10.47 -22.04 7.61
C GLN A 58 11.86 -21.36 7.58
N ARG A 59 12.04 -20.32 6.76
CA ARG A 59 13.31 -19.56 6.68
C ARG A 59 13.53 -18.57 7.81
N VAL A 60 12.46 -18.11 8.47
CA VAL A 60 12.55 -17.14 9.57
C VAL A 60 12.99 -17.81 10.89
N THR A 61 12.70 -19.10 11.07
CA THR A 61 13.05 -19.85 12.31
C THR A 61 14.49 -20.37 12.33
N ALA A 62 15.16 -20.47 11.18
CA ALA A 62 16.52 -21.00 11.09
C ALA A 62 17.65 -20.03 11.52
N ALA A 63 17.33 -18.77 11.78
CA ALA A 63 18.30 -17.73 12.18
C ALA A 63 18.43 -17.52 13.70
N GLY A 64 17.76 -18.30 14.52
CA GLY A 64 17.59 -18.07 15.97
C GLY A 64 18.34 -19.03 16.93
N GLU A 65 19.04 -20.04 16.46
CA GLU A 65 19.74 -20.96 17.35
C GLU A 65 21.27 -20.90 17.19
N THR A 66 21.89 -19.93 17.87
CA THR A 66 23.32 -19.99 18.15
C THR A 66 23.53 -20.30 19.64
N GLY A 67 24.05 -21.52 19.89
CA GLY A 67 24.20 -22.09 21.21
C GLY A 67 25.12 -21.27 22.14
N MET A 68 24.75 -21.31 23.41
CA MET A 68 25.60 -20.88 24.52
C MET A 68 26.83 -21.78 24.62
N LEU A 69 28.01 -21.19 24.42
CA LEU A 69 29.29 -21.84 24.79
C LEU A 69 29.80 -21.25 26.10
N SER A 70 30.11 -22.13 27.04
CA SER A 70 30.74 -21.85 28.35
C SER A 70 32.11 -21.17 28.20
N PRO A 71 32.52 -20.36 29.18
CA PRO A 71 33.81 -19.68 29.14
C PRO A 71 34.97 -20.63 29.51
N ALA A 72 35.83 -20.90 28.55
CA ALA A 72 37.14 -21.50 28.80
C ALA A 72 38.20 -20.39 28.90
N SER A 73 39.06 -20.54 29.91
CA SER A 73 40.18 -19.67 30.25
C SER A 73 41.16 -19.46 29.09
N VAL A 74 41.42 -18.20 28.73
CA VAL A 74 42.40 -17.82 27.70
C VAL A 74 43.59 -17.12 28.37
N SER A 75 44.78 -17.67 28.16
CA SER A 75 46.08 -17.09 28.51
C SER A 75 46.42 -15.93 27.55
N PRO A 76 47.14 -14.86 27.98
CA PRO A 76 47.43 -13.72 27.14
C PRO A 76 48.44 -14.04 26.05
N VAL A 77 48.09 -13.75 24.80
CA VAL A 77 48.94 -13.78 23.61
C VAL A 77 49.49 -12.39 23.34
N PRO A 78 50.79 -12.20 22.94
CA PRO A 78 51.36 -10.90 22.73
C PRO A 78 50.75 -10.19 21.54
N VAL A 79 50.46 -8.89 21.71
CA VAL A 79 49.88 -7.97 20.70
C VAL A 79 50.91 -7.61 19.63
N PRO A 80 50.72 -7.97 18.36
CA PRO A 80 51.51 -7.40 17.29
C PRO A 80 51.08 -5.96 17.01
N SER A 81 52.06 -5.09 16.76
CA SER A 81 51.89 -3.69 16.42
C SER A 81 50.92 -3.47 15.25
N ALA A 82 49.98 -2.59 15.43
CA ALA A 82 48.97 -2.25 14.44
C ALA A 82 49.57 -1.78 13.12
N PRO A 83 49.16 -2.37 11.97
CA PRO A 83 49.42 -1.72 10.69
C PRO A 83 48.56 -0.47 10.57
N ALA A 84 49.12 0.58 9.95
CA ALA A 84 48.43 1.83 9.68
C ALA A 84 47.10 1.55 8.98
N LEU A 85 46.00 2.07 9.56
CA LEU A 85 44.68 2.04 8.98
C LEU A 85 44.70 2.78 7.64
N SER A 86 44.70 2.03 6.55
CA SER A 86 44.30 2.55 5.24
C SER A 86 42.91 3.10 5.38
N ALA A 87 42.77 4.40 5.11
CA ALA A 87 41.48 5.09 5.10
C ALA A 87 40.68 4.69 3.83
N ASP A 88 40.24 3.44 3.82
CA ASP A 88 39.23 2.95 2.84
C ASP A 88 38.25 2.02 3.55
N ALA A 89 37.74 2.50 4.69
CA ALA A 89 36.54 1.97 5.27
C ALA A 89 35.38 2.53 4.42
N SER A 90 35.02 1.81 3.37
CA SER A 90 33.74 2.00 2.70
C SER A 90 32.67 2.00 3.79
N ILE A 91 32.08 3.19 4.06
CA ILE A 91 30.90 3.34 4.88
C ILE A 91 29.92 2.30 4.34
N PRO A 92 29.38 1.38 5.16
CA PRO A 92 28.42 0.39 4.67
C PRO A 92 27.32 1.19 3.96
N SER A 93 27.13 0.93 2.67
CA SER A 93 26.13 1.64 1.87
C SER A 93 24.80 1.40 2.54
N ARG A 94 24.24 2.47 3.13
CA ARG A 94 23.02 2.41 3.90
C ARG A 94 21.91 1.95 2.96
N ARG A 95 21.28 0.82 3.24
CA ARG A 95 20.11 0.34 2.49
C ARG A 95 18.93 1.28 2.72
N ALA A 96 18.24 1.66 1.67
CA ALA A 96 17.01 2.45 1.75
C ALA A 96 15.96 1.73 2.61
N PRO A 97 15.26 2.44 3.52
CA PRO A 97 14.16 1.85 4.25
C PRO A 97 12.98 1.55 3.32
N VAL A 98 12.25 0.48 3.63
CA VAL A 98 11.02 0.08 2.98
C VAL A 98 9.84 0.47 3.86
N VAL A 99 8.91 1.26 3.32
CA VAL A 99 7.69 1.72 3.96
C VAL A 99 6.49 1.11 3.24
N CYS A 100 5.80 0.16 3.88
CA CYS A 100 4.61 -0.48 3.32
C CYS A 100 3.34 0.13 3.89
N ALA A 101 2.41 0.53 3.03
CA ALA A 101 1.07 0.92 3.42
C ALA A 101 0.12 -0.28 3.31
N VAL A 102 -0.52 -0.65 4.42
CA VAL A 102 -1.44 -1.79 4.52
C VAL A 102 -2.77 -1.34 5.12
N SER A 103 -3.85 -2.05 4.81
CA SER A 103 -5.16 -1.83 5.44
C SER A 103 -6.01 -3.10 5.41
N GLY A 104 -6.98 -3.17 6.29
CA GLY A 104 -7.96 -4.26 6.31
C GLY A 104 -9.23 -3.96 5.49
N SER A 105 -9.32 -2.79 4.84
CA SER A 105 -10.46 -2.38 4.02
C SER A 105 -10.01 -1.58 2.81
N GLY A 106 -10.77 -1.69 1.71
CA GLY A 106 -10.58 -0.86 0.53
C GLY A 106 -11.05 0.59 0.76
N GLY A 107 -10.53 1.52 -0.04
CA GLY A 107 -11.01 2.90 -0.05
C GLY A 107 -10.55 3.81 1.10
N CYS A 108 -9.79 3.30 2.08
CA CYS A 108 -9.27 4.10 3.21
C CYS A 108 -8.15 5.09 2.81
N GLY A 109 -7.67 5.06 1.56
CA GLY A 109 -6.71 6.02 1.01
C GLY A 109 -5.25 5.59 1.04
N LYS A 110 -4.92 4.30 1.13
CA LYS A 110 -3.53 3.79 1.07
C LYS A 110 -2.74 4.36 -0.10
N SER A 111 -3.24 4.14 -1.32
CA SER A 111 -2.59 4.56 -2.56
C SER A 111 -2.38 6.07 -2.61
N THR A 112 -3.36 6.86 -2.15
CA THR A 112 -3.23 8.32 -2.02
C THR A 112 -2.11 8.71 -1.07
N ILE A 113 -2.01 8.04 0.09
CA ILE A 113 -0.95 8.27 1.07
C ILE A 113 0.42 7.91 0.48
N VAL A 114 0.54 6.75 -0.17
CA VAL A 114 1.80 6.31 -0.81
C VAL A 114 2.23 7.29 -1.90
N ALA A 115 1.31 7.66 -2.82
CA ALA A 115 1.60 8.62 -3.89
C ALA A 115 2.08 9.97 -3.34
N THR A 116 1.37 10.50 -2.35
CA THR A 116 1.69 11.82 -1.78
C THR A 116 2.94 11.78 -0.90
N MET A 117 3.19 10.72 -0.13
CA MET A 117 4.43 10.56 0.64
C MET A 117 5.66 10.41 -0.26
N ALA A 118 5.55 9.72 -1.40
CA ALA A 118 6.64 9.61 -2.37
C ALA A 118 7.02 10.98 -2.94
N HIS A 119 6.04 11.81 -3.29
CA HIS A 119 6.31 13.18 -3.73
C HIS A 119 6.85 14.05 -2.59
N ALA A 120 6.35 13.90 -1.36
CA ALA A 120 6.90 14.59 -0.20
C ALA A 120 8.37 14.24 0.05
N ALA A 121 8.74 12.96 -0.09
CA ALA A 121 10.14 12.52 0.01
C ALA A 121 11.03 13.16 -1.09
N SER A 122 10.52 13.28 -2.32
CA SER A 122 11.27 13.94 -3.40
C SER A 122 11.48 15.43 -3.13
N LEU A 123 10.51 16.12 -2.49
CA LEU A 123 10.67 17.51 -2.05
C LEU A 123 11.73 17.66 -0.94
N LEU A 124 12.03 16.60 -0.21
CA LEU A 124 13.13 16.52 0.77
C LEU A 124 14.49 16.17 0.12
N GLY A 125 14.53 16.07 -1.22
CA GLY A 125 15.74 15.75 -1.99
C GLY A 125 16.04 14.25 -2.07
N LEU A 126 15.13 13.37 -1.69
CA LEU A 126 15.31 11.92 -1.70
C LEU A 126 14.83 11.30 -3.03
N ARG A 127 15.50 10.22 -3.44
CA ARG A 127 15.05 9.35 -4.54
C ARG A 127 14.09 8.32 -3.97
N ALA A 128 12.79 8.49 -4.26
CA ALA A 128 11.73 7.61 -3.83
C ALA A 128 11.42 6.56 -4.93
N ALA A 129 11.61 5.29 -4.62
CA ALA A 129 11.05 4.20 -5.38
C ALA A 129 9.64 3.91 -4.89
N VAL A 130 8.70 3.70 -5.80
CA VAL A 130 7.30 3.38 -5.50
C VAL A 130 6.97 2.04 -6.14
N LEU A 131 6.41 1.14 -5.36
CA LEU A 131 6.06 -0.21 -5.79
C LEU A 131 4.57 -0.45 -5.57
N ASP A 132 3.82 -0.64 -6.67
CA ASP A 132 2.40 -0.98 -6.61
C ASP A 132 2.24 -2.50 -6.54
N LEU A 133 1.85 -3.00 -5.37
CA LEU A 133 1.54 -4.42 -5.11
C LEU A 133 0.04 -4.69 -4.97
N ASP A 134 -0.82 -3.77 -5.36
CA ASP A 134 -2.18 -4.12 -5.75
C ASP A 134 -2.17 -4.65 -7.19
N LEU A 135 -1.48 -5.76 -7.39
CA LEU A 135 -1.04 -6.29 -8.67
C LEU A 135 -2.19 -6.57 -9.64
N MET A 136 -3.39 -6.88 -9.12
CA MET A 136 -4.54 -7.26 -9.94
C MET A 136 -5.38 -6.05 -10.36
N PHE A 137 -5.54 -5.07 -9.49
CA PHE A 137 -6.48 -3.96 -9.66
C PHE A 137 -5.91 -2.60 -9.25
N GLY A 138 -4.60 -2.54 -9.02
CA GLY A 138 -3.90 -1.32 -8.66
C GLY A 138 -4.02 -0.25 -9.73
N ASN A 139 -4.18 0.99 -9.27
CA ASN A 139 -4.29 2.18 -10.09
C ASN A 139 -3.39 3.31 -9.59
N LEU A 140 -2.31 2.96 -8.91
CA LEU A 140 -1.38 3.95 -8.37
C LEU A 140 -0.75 4.80 -9.48
N TYR A 141 -0.57 4.22 -10.67
CA TYR A 141 -0.08 4.93 -11.86
C TYR A 141 -0.99 6.09 -12.27
N ASP A 142 -2.34 5.92 -12.18
CA ASP A 142 -3.30 7.00 -12.45
C ASP A 142 -3.14 8.16 -11.49
N LEU A 143 -2.99 7.87 -10.18
CA LEU A 143 -2.79 8.90 -9.14
C LEU A 143 -1.48 9.66 -9.32
N LEU A 144 -0.50 9.03 -9.95
CA LEU A 144 0.82 9.58 -10.25
C LEU A 144 0.91 10.21 -11.66
N GLY A 145 -0.19 10.22 -12.43
CA GLY A 145 -0.27 10.85 -13.74
C GLY A 145 0.50 10.13 -14.84
N VAL A 146 0.53 8.80 -14.79
CA VAL A 146 1.13 7.94 -15.83
C VAL A 146 0.01 7.36 -16.68
N ASP A 147 -0.02 7.72 -17.98
CA ASP A 147 -1.07 7.29 -18.90
C ASP A 147 -0.91 5.83 -19.37
N ALA A 148 0.33 5.34 -19.42
CA ALA A 148 0.64 4.01 -19.93
C ALA A 148 1.65 3.33 -18.99
N PRO A 149 1.18 2.53 -18.02
CA PRO A 149 2.08 1.85 -17.10
C PRO A 149 2.84 0.72 -17.80
N HIS A 150 4.11 0.54 -17.40
CA HIS A 150 4.89 -0.61 -17.84
C HIS A 150 4.47 -1.87 -17.09
N ASP A 151 4.49 -3.01 -17.77
CA ASP A 151 4.12 -4.29 -17.17
C ASP A 151 5.24 -4.83 -16.27
N MET A 152 5.01 -4.85 -14.96
CA MET A 152 5.97 -5.40 -14.00
C MET A 152 6.13 -6.93 -14.15
N ALA A 153 5.20 -7.64 -14.81
CA ALA A 153 5.32 -9.07 -15.09
C ALA A 153 6.49 -9.41 -16.03
N THR A 154 7.08 -8.43 -16.71
CA THR A 154 8.33 -8.60 -17.48
C THR A 154 9.49 -9.06 -16.59
N LEU A 155 9.42 -8.87 -15.27
CA LEU A 155 10.43 -9.32 -14.32
C LEU A 155 10.33 -10.81 -13.96
N ILE A 156 9.26 -11.53 -14.36
CA ILE A 156 9.05 -12.94 -13.99
C ILE A 156 10.14 -13.82 -14.55
N GLU A 157 10.39 -13.77 -15.86
CA GLU A 157 11.40 -14.60 -16.52
C GLU A 157 12.84 -14.29 -16.05
N PRO A 158 13.28 -12.99 -15.99
CA PRO A 158 14.60 -12.67 -15.47
C PRO A 158 14.79 -13.14 -14.02
N SER A 159 13.77 -13.05 -13.18
CA SER A 159 13.83 -13.47 -11.77
C SER A 159 14.10 -14.96 -11.58
N ALA A 160 13.74 -15.79 -12.55
CA ALA A 160 14.00 -17.23 -12.51
C ALA A 160 15.51 -17.55 -12.57
N ALA A 161 16.33 -16.64 -13.12
CA ALA A 161 17.80 -16.75 -13.09
C ALA A 161 18.41 -16.41 -11.72
N GLY A 162 17.60 -15.97 -10.73
CA GLY A 162 18.01 -15.66 -9.38
C GLY A 162 18.51 -14.23 -9.14
N ALA A 163 18.63 -13.40 -10.19
CA ALA A 163 18.98 -11.99 -10.10
C ALA A 163 18.29 -11.22 -11.23
N LEU A 164 17.98 -9.94 -10.98
CA LEU A 164 17.50 -9.01 -11.98
C LEU A 164 18.67 -8.18 -12.51
N ALA A 165 18.80 -8.06 -13.82
CA ALA A 165 19.76 -7.16 -14.43
C ALA A 165 19.19 -5.73 -14.50
N GLU A 166 20.09 -4.74 -14.56
CA GLU A 166 19.69 -3.32 -14.65
C GLU A 166 18.71 -3.04 -15.82
N PRO A 167 18.91 -3.60 -17.05
CA PRO A 167 17.97 -3.39 -18.14
C PRO A 167 16.55 -3.90 -17.83
N ASP A 168 16.39 -5.02 -17.12
CA ASP A 168 15.09 -5.57 -16.75
C ASP A 168 14.34 -4.63 -15.83
N ILE A 169 15.07 -4.09 -14.81
CA ILE A 169 14.53 -3.17 -13.82
C ILE A 169 14.11 -1.85 -14.46
N VAL A 170 14.95 -1.32 -15.36
CA VAL A 170 14.67 -0.08 -16.10
C VAL A 170 13.46 -0.25 -17.01
N THR A 171 13.36 -1.40 -17.72
CA THR A 171 12.21 -1.69 -18.62
C THR A 171 10.89 -1.75 -17.87
N ALA A 172 10.87 -2.29 -16.64
CA ALA A 172 9.68 -2.36 -15.80
C ALA A 172 9.38 -1.06 -15.05
N SER A 173 10.27 -0.06 -15.09
CA SER A 173 10.15 1.19 -14.33
C SER A 173 9.52 2.31 -15.13
N MET A 174 8.87 3.24 -14.41
CA MET A 174 8.33 4.48 -14.98
C MET A 174 8.79 5.67 -14.15
N ARG A 175 9.42 6.66 -14.79
CA ARG A 175 9.75 7.91 -14.12
C ARG A 175 8.52 8.81 -14.03
N VAL A 176 8.03 9.01 -12.82
CA VAL A 176 6.83 9.81 -12.54
C VAL A 176 7.16 11.30 -12.46
N ALA A 177 8.17 11.62 -11.67
CA ALA A 177 8.64 12.99 -11.43
C ALA A 177 10.15 12.98 -11.12
N PRO A 178 10.83 14.15 -11.05
CA PRO A 178 12.18 14.20 -10.52
C PRO A 178 12.21 13.56 -9.12
N GLY A 179 13.04 12.53 -8.96
CA GLY A 179 13.17 11.80 -7.70
C GLY A 179 12.06 10.78 -7.39
N VAL A 180 11.07 10.55 -8.26
CA VAL A 180 10.03 9.52 -8.06
C VAL A 180 9.98 8.58 -9.24
N THR A 181 10.14 7.28 -8.97
CA THR A 181 10.07 6.21 -9.98
C THR A 181 9.10 5.13 -9.50
N LEU A 182 8.21 4.67 -10.39
CA LEU A 182 7.17 3.68 -10.12
C LEU A 182 7.49 2.34 -10.80
N TRP A 183 7.16 1.24 -10.13
CA TRP A 183 7.08 -0.13 -10.64
C TRP A 183 5.68 -0.69 -10.34
N GLY A 184 5.06 -1.31 -11.31
CA GLY A 184 3.70 -1.85 -11.26
C GLY A 184 2.71 -1.04 -12.10
N PRO A 185 1.51 -1.58 -12.36
CA PRO A 185 0.99 -2.89 -11.99
C PRO A 185 1.48 -4.04 -12.91
N VAL A 186 0.80 -5.20 -12.85
CA VAL A 186 0.90 -6.25 -13.88
C VAL A 186 -0.22 -6.07 -14.89
N ALA A 187 0.10 -6.18 -16.19
CA ALA A 187 -0.89 -6.02 -17.27
C ALA A 187 -1.91 -7.18 -17.31
N ALA A 188 -1.50 -8.36 -16.87
CA ALA A 188 -2.32 -9.57 -16.83
C ALA A 188 -2.52 -10.02 -15.38
N PRO A 189 -3.71 -9.78 -14.77
CA PRO A 189 -3.97 -10.03 -13.35
C PRO A 189 -3.63 -11.45 -12.87
N GLU A 190 -3.79 -12.47 -13.73
CA GLU A 190 -3.44 -13.85 -13.43
C GLU A 190 -1.94 -14.07 -13.17
N LYS A 191 -1.08 -13.17 -13.61
CA LYS A 191 0.36 -13.22 -13.33
C LYS A 191 0.73 -12.71 -11.93
N ALA A 192 -0.21 -12.09 -11.22
CA ALA A 192 0.03 -11.54 -9.89
C ALA A 192 0.58 -12.60 -8.90
N GLU A 193 0.13 -13.85 -9.02
CA GLU A 193 0.60 -14.95 -8.16
C GLU A 193 2.07 -15.34 -8.42
N LEU A 194 2.62 -15.00 -9.58
CA LEU A 194 4.01 -15.30 -9.94
C LEU A 194 4.98 -14.21 -9.48
N MET A 195 4.47 -13.13 -8.88
CA MET A 195 5.27 -11.94 -8.57
C MET A 195 6.06 -12.01 -7.25
N ALA A 196 5.90 -13.05 -6.43
CA ALA A 196 6.61 -13.14 -5.15
C ALA A 196 8.12 -13.04 -5.31
N ARG A 197 8.72 -13.86 -6.15
CA ARG A 197 10.16 -13.86 -6.40
C ARG A 197 10.66 -12.60 -7.11
N PRO A 198 10.01 -12.12 -8.19
CA PRO A 198 10.34 -10.82 -8.79
C PRO A 198 10.36 -9.68 -7.77
N VAL A 199 9.36 -9.57 -6.89
CA VAL A 199 9.24 -8.52 -5.88
C VAL A 199 10.36 -8.61 -4.84
N GLU A 200 10.72 -9.79 -4.35
CA GLU A 200 11.85 -9.98 -3.43
C GLU A 200 13.16 -9.42 -4.03
N LEU A 201 13.46 -9.82 -5.27
CA LEU A 201 14.69 -9.39 -5.96
C LEU A 201 14.66 -7.90 -6.28
N LEU A 202 13.51 -7.38 -6.72
CA LEU A 202 13.34 -5.97 -7.01
C LEU A 202 13.55 -5.13 -5.75
N LEU A 203 12.94 -5.49 -4.62
CA LEU A 203 13.13 -4.80 -3.35
C LEU A 203 14.60 -4.75 -2.94
N ASP A 204 15.34 -5.86 -3.11
CA ASP A 204 16.77 -5.89 -2.82
C ASP A 204 17.58 -4.91 -3.67
N VAL A 205 17.19 -4.71 -4.93
CA VAL A 205 17.81 -3.70 -5.81
C VAL A 205 17.40 -2.30 -5.42
N LEU A 206 16.10 -2.05 -5.25
CA LEU A 206 15.55 -0.73 -4.89
C LEU A 206 16.14 -0.20 -3.58
N ARG A 207 16.39 -1.08 -2.61
CA ARG A 207 17.05 -0.71 -1.34
C ARG A 207 18.52 -0.26 -1.51
N ARG A 208 19.16 -0.59 -2.62
CA ARG A 208 20.53 -0.13 -2.93
C ARG A 208 20.55 1.14 -3.78
N GLU A 209 19.57 1.27 -4.67
CA GLU A 209 19.56 2.31 -5.71
C GLU A 209 18.74 3.55 -5.37
N SER A 210 17.87 3.48 -4.35
CA SER A 210 17.04 4.59 -3.91
C SER A 210 17.38 5.03 -2.47
N ASP A 211 16.73 6.09 -2.01
CA ASP A 211 16.91 6.62 -0.66
C ASP A 211 15.74 6.19 0.25
N VAL A 212 14.59 5.85 -0.32
CA VAL A 212 13.41 5.26 0.32
C VAL A 212 12.60 4.45 -0.69
N VAL A 213 11.97 3.36 -0.24
CA VAL A 213 11.03 2.56 -1.03
C VAL A 213 9.66 2.63 -0.38
N PHE A 214 8.66 3.13 -1.10
CA PHE A 214 7.26 3.11 -0.70
C PHE A 214 6.53 1.97 -1.41
N VAL A 215 5.74 1.19 -0.67
CA VAL A 215 4.99 0.06 -1.20
C VAL A 215 3.51 0.27 -0.94
N ASP A 216 2.71 0.36 -2.00
CA ASP A 216 1.26 0.25 -1.92
C ASP A 216 0.84 -1.21 -1.99
N THR A 217 -0.13 -1.62 -1.18
CA THR A 217 -0.56 -3.02 -1.12
C THR A 217 -2.05 -3.16 -1.38
N SER A 218 -2.45 -4.30 -1.92
CA SER A 218 -3.86 -4.70 -1.91
C SER A 218 -4.36 -4.99 -0.49
N VAL A 219 -5.68 -5.10 -0.35
CA VAL A 219 -6.30 -5.60 0.90
C VAL A 219 -6.06 -7.10 1.06
N PHE A 220 -6.03 -7.82 -0.05
CA PHE A 220 -5.68 -9.23 -0.08
C PHE A 220 -4.16 -9.42 -0.17
N TRP A 221 -3.61 -10.24 0.73
CA TRP A 221 -2.18 -10.51 0.79
C TRP A 221 -1.83 -11.82 0.10
N GLY A 222 -1.42 -11.73 -1.16
CA GLY A 222 -0.66 -12.79 -1.82
C GLY A 222 0.80 -12.83 -1.34
N ASP A 223 1.57 -13.77 -1.85
CA ASP A 223 2.97 -13.99 -1.43
C ASP A 223 3.86 -12.76 -1.68
N ALA A 224 3.64 -12.03 -2.78
CA ALA A 224 4.38 -10.81 -3.09
C ALA A 224 4.17 -9.71 -2.03
N VAL A 225 2.92 -9.49 -1.61
CA VAL A 225 2.57 -8.52 -0.57
C VAL A 225 3.15 -8.97 0.78
N ALA A 226 3.00 -10.25 1.14
CA ALA A 226 3.53 -10.80 2.38
C ALA A 226 5.05 -10.66 2.47
N ALA A 227 5.78 -10.91 1.37
CA ALA A 227 7.23 -10.74 1.28
C ALA A 227 7.64 -9.28 1.47
N ALA A 228 6.95 -8.33 0.81
CA ALA A 228 7.25 -6.91 0.94
C ALA A 228 6.97 -6.39 2.35
N VAL A 229 5.85 -6.80 2.95
CA VAL A 229 5.50 -6.42 4.34
C VAL A 229 6.52 -6.99 5.32
N ALA A 230 6.93 -8.25 5.18
CA ALA A 230 7.96 -8.87 6.03
C ALA A 230 9.32 -8.14 5.92
N ALA A 231 9.65 -7.62 4.73
CA ALA A 231 10.87 -6.86 4.48
C ALA A 231 10.79 -5.38 4.92
N SER A 232 9.61 -4.91 5.39
CA SER A 232 9.40 -3.49 5.69
C SER A 232 10.11 -3.04 6.97
N ASP A 233 10.69 -1.84 6.91
CA ASP A 233 11.26 -1.13 8.06
C ASP A 233 10.19 -0.31 8.80
N ARG A 234 9.14 0.09 8.09
CA ARG A 234 7.94 0.72 8.63
C ARG A 234 6.69 0.19 7.91
N CYS A 235 5.69 -0.23 8.69
CA CYS A 235 4.40 -0.67 8.19
C CYS A 235 3.31 0.34 8.62
N LEU A 236 2.72 1.04 7.67
CA LEU A 236 1.66 2.02 7.89
C LEU A 236 0.32 1.31 7.84
N VAL A 237 -0.32 1.14 8.98
CA VAL A 237 -1.67 0.54 9.07
C VAL A 237 -2.70 1.65 8.88
N VAL A 238 -3.21 1.77 7.66
CA VAL A 238 -4.11 2.85 7.25
C VAL A 238 -5.56 2.49 7.54
N GLY A 239 -6.26 3.41 8.16
CA GLY A 239 -7.70 3.36 8.40
C GLY A 239 -8.33 4.75 8.32
N ASP A 240 -9.64 4.79 8.40
CA ASP A 240 -10.46 6.00 8.34
C ASP A 240 -11.66 5.91 9.30
N ALA A 241 -12.63 6.80 9.16
CA ALA A 241 -13.82 6.84 10.01
C ALA A 241 -14.86 5.71 9.73
N ALA A 242 -14.60 4.81 8.77
CA ALA A 242 -15.52 3.70 8.52
C ALA A 242 -15.68 2.80 9.77
N VAL A 243 -16.90 2.35 10.02
CA VAL A 243 -17.25 1.58 11.23
C VAL A 243 -16.38 0.33 11.42
N SER A 244 -16.04 -0.36 10.32
CA SER A 244 -15.19 -1.56 10.34
C SER A 244 -13.70 -1.27 10.41
N SER A 245 -13.28 -0.02 10.27
CA SER A 245 -11.87 0.36 10.08
C SER A 245 -11.00 -0.09 11.25
N ALA A 246 -11.43 0.15 12.49
CA ALA A 246 -10.71 -0.23 13.70
C ALA A 246 -10.54 -1.77 13.82
N THR A 247 -11.61 -2.53 13.59
CA THR A 247 -11.55 -4.00 13.65
C THR A 247 -10.68 -4.58 12.54
N SER A 248 -10.79 -4.03 11.34
CA SER A 248 -9.98 -4.45 10.19
C SER A 248 -8.49 -4.16 10.41
N ALA A 249 -8.17 -2.98 10.95
CA ALA A 249 -6.80 -2.61 11.29
C ALA A 249 -6.19 -3.56 12.33
N SER A 250 -6.92 -3.95 13.38
CA SER A 250 -6.44 -4.91 14.38
C SER A 250 -6.08 -6.26 13.72
N ARG A 251 -6.90 -6.75 12.78
CA ARG A 251 -6.63 -7.99 12.05
C ARG A 251 -5.39 -7.90 11.17
N VAL A 252 -5.21 -6.76 10.50
CA VAL A 252 -4.01 -6.52 9.67
C VAL A 252 -2.75 -6.46 10.53
N ILE A 253 -2.81 -5.82 11.71
CA ILE A 253 -1.69 -5.79 12.66
C ILE A 253 -1.30 -7.19 13.11
N GLU A 254 -2.28 -8.04 13.41
CA GLU A 254 -2.03 -9.45 13.74
C GLU A 254 -1.41 -10.22 12.58
N LEU A 255 -1.90 -9.99 11.35
CA LEU A 255 -1.36 -10.61 10.15
C LEU A 255 0.09 -10.16 9.92
N ALA A 256 0.37 -8.86 9.98
CA ALA A 256 1.71 -8.30 9.86
C ALA A 256 2.66 -8.86 10.93
N SER A 257 2.17 -9.03 12.17
CA SER A 257 2.96 -9.65 13.23
C SER A 257 3.30 -11.11 12.94
N ARG A 258 2.36 -11.87 12.36
CA ARG A 258 2.59 -13.27 11.96
C ARG A 258 3.59 -13.43 10.82
N VAL A 259 3.69 -12.47 9.91
CA VAL A 259 4.72 -12.47 8.86
C VAL A 259 6.06 -11.89 9.32
N GLY A 260 6.18 -11.54 10.61
CA GLY A 260 7.45 -11.16 11.23
C GLY A 260 7.68 -9.67 11.43
N VAL A 261 6.70 -8.80 11.18
CA VAL A 261 6.84 -7.37 11.46
C VAL A 261 6.57 -7.10 12.95
N PRO A 262 7.55 -6.61 13.73
CA PRO A 262 7.31 -6.26 15.12
C PRO A 262 6.40 -5.02 15.23
N ARG A 263 5.55 -4.96 16.26
CA ARG A 263 4.63 -3.83 16.46
C ARG A 263 5.33 -2.48 16.58
N THR A 264 6.59 -2.46 17.00
CA THR A 264 7.44 -1.25 17.06
C THR A 264 7.78 -0.68 15.69
N ARG A 265 7.67 -1.47 14.62
CA ARG A 265 7.80 -1.00 13.23
C ARG A 265 6.46 -0.67 12.58
N MET A 266 5.34 -0.73 13.31
CA MET A 266 4.02 -0.40 12.80
C MET A 266 3.59 0.98 13.30
N SER A 267 2.90 1.74 12.43
CA SER A 267 2.27 3.02 12.75
C SER A 267 0.80 2.98 12.41
N ALA A 268 -0.06 3.39 13.33
CA ALA A 268 -1.48 3.60 13.06
C ALA A 268 -1.65 4.91 12.29
N VAL A 269 -2.20 4.86 11.08
CA VAL A 269 -2.44 6.03 10.24
C VAL A 269 -3.95 6.25 10.11
N PHE A 270 -4.47 7.27 10.78
CA PHE A 270 -5.86 7.68 10.63
C PHE A 270 -5.97 8.73 9.53
N ASN A 271 -6.60 8.37 8.42
CA ASN A 271 -6.76 9.22 7.25
C ASN A 271 -8.08 9.99 7.28
N ARG A 272 -8.16 11.09 6.52
CA ARG A 272 -9.32 11.99 6.43
C ARG A 272 -9.72 12.60 7.78
N PHE A 273 -8.75 12.83 8.65
CA PHE A 273 -8.99 13.46 9.95
C PHE A 273 -9.58 14.87 9.76
N GLY A 274 -10.67 15.16 10.48
CA GLY A 274 -11.42 16.41 10.34
C GLY A 274 -12.51 16.41 9.27
N ALA A 275 -12.67 15.32 8.47
CA ALA A 275 -13.84 15.14 7.63
C ALA A 275 -15.10 14.94 8.50
N ARG A 276 -16.28 15.08 7.88
CA ARG A 276 -17.55 14.84 8.59
C ARG A 276 -17.59 13.41 9.15
N GLY A 277 -17.69 13.28 10.47
CA GLY A 277 -17.69 12.00 11.18
C GLY A 277 -16.30 11.38 11.38
N ALA A 278 -15.23 12.11 11.13
CA ALA A 278 -13.84 11.73 11.38
C ALA A 278 -13.17 12.68 12.38
N ASP A 279 -13.82 12.86 13.53
CA ASP A 279 -13.40 13.73 14.61
C ASP A 279 -12.37 13.08 15.54
N GLU A 280 -11.98 13.80 16.59
CA GLU A 280 -11.02 13.36 17.59
C GLU A 280 -11.42 12.04 18.26
N ASP A 281 -12.71 11.86 18.59
CA ASP A 281 -13.18 10.66 19.28
C ASP A 281 -13.11 9.42 18.39
N VAL A 282 -13.38 9.58 17.08
CA VAL A 282 -13.29 8.50 16.10
C VAL A 282 -11.84 8.12 15.85
N ALA A 283 -10.97 9.12 15.68
CA ALA A 283 -9.53 8.90 15.52
C ALA A 283 -8.94 8.19 16.75
N MET A 284 -9.29 8.65 17.95
CA MET A 284 -8.82 8.03 19.19
C MET A 284 -9.29 6.58 19.33
N ARG A 285 -10.55 6.26 19.00
CA ARG A 285 -11.06 4.87 18.99
C ARG A 285 -10.26 3.97 18.04
N PHE A 286 -9.96 4.45 16.84
CA PHE A 286 -9.11 3.73 15.90
C PHE A 286 -7.71 3.49 16.47
N GLU A 287 -7.08 4.51 17.00
CA GLU A 287 -5.73 4.44 17.60
C GLU A 287 -5.65 3.48 18.79
N ILE A 288 -6.68 3.49 19.66
CA ILE A 288 -6.80 2.56 20.80
C ILE A 288 -6.95 1.12 20.31
N ALA A 289 -7.78 0.90 19.27
CA ALA A 289 -7.98 -0.44 18.70
C ALA A 289 -6.71 -0.99 18.05
N CYS A 290 -5.92 -0.15 17.41
CA CYS A 290 -4.61 -0.53 16.86
C CYS A 290 -3.60 -0.88 17.96
N ALA A 291 -3.67 -0.22 19.10
CA ALA A 291 -2.75 -0.37 20.24
C ALA A 291 -1.26 -0.31 19.81
N LEU A 292 -0.94 0.64 18.91
CA LEU A 292 0.41 0.92 18.44
C LEU A 292 0.94 2.20 19.11
N SER A 293 2.27 2.25 19.32
CA SER A 293 2.92 3.42 19.92
C SER A 293 3.03 4.58 18.94
N SER A 294 3.28 4.30 17.66
CA SER A 294 3.37 5.31 16.61
C SER A 294 1.98 5.57 16.01
N LYS A 295 1.59 6.83 15.97
CA LYS A 295 0.29 7.30 15.50
C LYS A 295 0.48 8.48 14.57
N ILE A 296 -0.19 8.45 13.43
CA ILE A 296 -0.15 9.47 12.40
C ILE A 296 -1.59 9.84 12.06
N ARG A 297 -1.88 11.13 11.94
CA ARG A 297 -3.17 11.64 11.48
C ARG A 297 -2.96 12.45 10.23
N ILE A 298 -3.63 12.05 9.15
CA ILE A 298 -3.61 12.76 7.88
C ILE A 298 -4.93 13.51 7.75
N ALA A 299 -4.83 14.82 7.63
CA ALA A 299 -6.00 15.69 7.51
C ALA A 299 -6.80 15.38 6.24
N ASP A 300 -8.11 15.63 6.27
CA ASP A 300 -8.94 15.50 5.08
C ASP A 300 -8.54 16.53 4.02
N GLY A 301 -8.40 16.07 2.78
CA GLY A 301 -8.11 16.93 1.63
C GLY A 301 -9.35 17.38 0.86
N GLY A 302 -10.52 16.85 1.23
CA GLY A 302 -11.80 17.22 0.64
C GLY A 302 -11.88 16.98 -0.86
N GLN A 303 -12.74 17.77 -1.51
CA GLN A 303 -12.97 17.68 -2.96
C GLN A 303 -11.77 18.16 -3.78
N ASP A 304 -10.99 19.09 -3.27
CA ASP A 304 -9.81 19.61 -3.96
C ASP A 304 -8.75 18.53 -4.13
N LEU A 305 -8.47 17.76 -3.07
CA LEU A 305 -7.58 16.60 -3.15
C LEU A 305 -8.15 15.56 -4.11
N ALA A 306 -9.43 15.23 -4.00
CA ALA A 306 -10.07 14.24 -4.87
C ALA A 306 -9.96 14.64 -6.36
N ALA A 307 -10.15 15.93 -6.68
CA ALA A 307 -9.97 16.44 -8.03
C ALA A 307 -8.51 16.31 -8.51
N LEU A 308 -7.53 16.66 -7.68
CA LEU A 308 -6.11 16.50 -8.04
C LEU A 308 -5.73 15.04 -8.27
N MET A 309 -6.17 14.14 -7.40
CA MET A 309 -5.93 12.71 -7.53
C MET A 309 -6.58 12.14 -8.80
N ALA A 310 -7.81 12.54 -9.15
CA ALA A 310 -8.50 12.11 -10.36
C ALA A 310 -7.78 12.53 -11.67
N PHE A 311 -6.90 13.54 -11.61
CA PHE A 311 -6.08 13.99 -12.73
C PHE A 311 -4.60 13.63 -12.61
N GLY A 312 -4.24 12.71 -11.74
CA GLY A 312 -2.86 12.25 -11.57
C GLY A 312 -1.89 13.33 -11.06
N ARG A 313 -2.40 14.28 -10.24
CA ARG A 313 -1.65 15.47 -9.78
C ARG A 313 -1.26 15.36 -8.31
N ALA A 314 -0.81 14.17 -7.88
CA ALA A 314 -0.37 13.92 -6.51
C ALA A 314 0.76 14.88 -6.05
N ASP A 315 1.64 15.24 -6.96
CA ASP A 315 2.71 16.21 -6.73
C ASP A 315 2.19 17.60 -6.37
N GLU A 316 1.13 18.08 -7.04
CA GLU A 316 0.51 19.36 -6.74
C GLU A 316 -0.24 19.32 -5.42
N ALA A 317 -0.88 18.18 -5.09
CA ALA A 317 -1.55 18.00 -3.82
C ALA A 317 -0.60 18.20 -2.63
N VAL A 318 0.64 17.74 -2.75
CA VAL A 318 1.69 17.91 -1.72
C VAL A 318 2.30 19.30 -1.74
N GLY A 319 2.36 19.95 -2.90
CA GLY A 319 2.90 21.31 -3.08
C GLY A 319 2.01 22.43 -2.54
N GLN A 320 0.73 22.15 -2.25
CA GLN A 320 -0.23 23.15 -1.79
C GLN A 320 -0.04 23.56 -0.33
N THR A 321 -0.63 24.73 0.01
CA THR A 321 -0.77 25.17 1.41
C THR A 321 -2.13 24.72 1.94
N SER A 322 -2.29 23.43 2.18
CA SER A 322 -3.51 22.85 2.75
C SER A 322 -3.18 22.05 4.03
N ALA A 323 -4.20 21.79 4.86
CA ALA A 323 -4.05 20.95 6.04
C ALA A 323 -3.59 19.53 5.67
N PHE A 324 -4.13 18.97 4.57
CA PHE A 324 -3.71 17.70 4.02
C PHE A 324 -2.22 17.70 3.66
N ALA A 325 -1.79 18.63 2.81
CA ALA A 325 -0.40 18.73 2.37
C ALA A 325 0.57 18.90 3.55
N THR A 326 0.19 19.72 4.53
CA THR A 326 0.99 19.92 5.74
C THR A 326 1.13 18.64 6.53
N SER A 327 0.02 17.95 6.84
CA SER A 327 0.04 16.70 7.61
C SER A 327 0.82 15.58 6.90
N VAL A 328 0.69 15.44 5.58
CA VAL A 328 1.47 14.46 4.80
C VAL A 328 2.96 14.78 4.83
N ARG A 329 3.34 16.04 4.61
CA ARG A 329 4.75 16.45 4.62
C ARG A 329 5.39 16.23 5.99
N GLU A 330 4.73 16.66 7.06
CA GLU A 330 5.23 16.50 8.43
C GLU A 330 5.38 15.01 8.77
N ALA A 331 4.33 14.20 8.57
CA ALA A 331 4.37 12.76 8.81
C ALA A 331 5.47 12.06 8.01
N THR A 332 5.64 12.43 6.73
CA THR A 332 6.70 11.87 5.87
C THR A 332 8.08 12.24 6.41
N ARG A 333 8.31 13.51 6.74
CA ARG A 333 9.60 13.96 7.24
C ARG A 333 9.97 13.29 8.57
N GLU A 334 9.06 13.28 9.53
CA GLU A 334 9.28 12.67 10.84
C GLU A 334 9.62 11.18 10.71
N MET A 335 8.82 10.45 9.95
CA MET A 335 9.05 9.03 9.68
C MET A 335 10.40 8.77 9.01
N LEU A 336 10.78 9.55 7.99
CA LEU A 336 12.04 9.38 7.28
C LEU A 336 13.25 9.72 8.15
N VAL A 337 13.13 10.71 9.05
CA VAL A 337 14.16 11.02 10.06
C VAL A 337 14.31 9.88 11.05
N GLU A 338 13.20 9.32 11.57
CA GLU A 338 13.24 8.16 12.47
C GLU A 338 13.87 6.93 11.80
N LEU A 339 13.60 6.73 10.52
CA LEU A 339 14.23 5.69 9.71
C LEU A 339 15.68 6.05 9.34
N GLY A 340 16.14 7.24 9.78
CA GLY A 340 17.48 7.78 9.66
C GLY A 340 17.82 8.22 8.24
N CYS A 341 16.87 8.56 7.33
CA CYS A 341 17.16 9.17 6.04
C CYS A 341 17.81 10.55 6.21
N ALA A 342 18.74 10.88 5.33
CA ALA A 342 19.35 12.21 5.30
C ALA A 342 18.39 13.16 4.55
N VAL A 343 17.42 13.72 5.27
CA VAL A 343 16.44 14.63 4.69
C VAL A 343 17.01 16.03 4.56
N GLY A 344 16.85 16.64 3.38
CA GLY A 344 17.16 18.06 3.14
C GLY A 344 16.08 19.01 3.69
N PRO A 345 16.28 20.33 3.56
CA PRO A 345 15.20 21.28 3.72
C PRO A 345 14.15 21.05 2.63
N TRP A 346 12.89 21.47 2.88
CA TRP A 346 11.87 21.45 1.83
C TRP A 346 12.35 22.26 0.63
N SER A 347 12.44 21.64 -0.55
CA SER A 347 12.79 22.40 -1.75
C SER A 347 11.56 23.21 -2.20
N ASP A 348 11.79 24.49 -2.48
CA ASP A 348 10.77 25.40 -3.05
C ASP A 348 10.47 25.05 -4.52
N MET A 349 10.39 23.78 -4.89
CA MET A 349 10.10 23.33 -6.26
C MET A 349 8.73 23.80 -6.80
N VAL A 350 7.94 24.46 -5.96
CA VAL A 350 6.69 25.13 -6.37
C VAL A 350 6.99 26.37 -7.27
N ALA A 351 8.12 27.01 -7.12
CA ALA A 351 8.46 28.22 -7.87
C ALA A 351 8.89 27.96 -9.34
N ASP A 352 9.41 26.78 -9.65
CA ASP A 352 9.99 26.49 -10.98
C ASP A 352 8.95 25.95 -11.98
N ARG A 353 7.72 25.66 -11.53
CA ARG A 353 6.61 25.14 -12.37
C ARG A 353 5.79 26.21 -13.08
N ALA A 354 5.94 27.47 -12.73
CA ALA A 354 5.28 28.58 -13.44
C ALA A 354 5.71 28.70 -14.92
N THR A 355 6.77 27.99 -15.32
CA THR A 355 7.27 27.94 -16.70
C THR A 355 6.90 26.69 -17.48
N ARG A 356 6.26 25.69 -16.84
CA ARG A 356 5.78 24.52 -17.54
C ARG A 356 4.46 24.87 -18.22
N THR A 357 4.49 24.91 -19.52
CA THR A 357 3.39 25.13 -20.47
C THR A 357 2.05 24.58 -19.93
N GLU A 358 1.07 25.47 -19.85
CA GLU A 358 -0.33 25.14 -19.57
C GLU A 358 -0.75 23.96 -20.46
N ARG A 359 -1.04 22.81 -19.84
CA ARG A 359 -1.74 21.72 -20.57
C ARG A 359 -3.09 22.31 -21.04
N PRO A 360 -3.51 22.08 -22.28
CA PRO A 360 -4.74 22.67 -22.82
C PRO A 360 -5.91 22.27 -21.92
N ARG A 361 -6.63 23.29 -21.39
CA ARG A 361 -7.88 23.06 -20.65
C ARG A 361 -8.86 22.41 -21.62
N ILE A 362 -9.22 21.16 -21.37
CA ILE A 362 -10.29 20.47 -22.09
C ILE A 362 -11.58 21.20 -21.71
N ARG A 363 -12.13 22.00 -22.65
CA ARG A 363 -13.48 22.57 -22.52
C ARG A 363 -14.48 21.42 -22.74
N LEU A 364 -15.18 21.06 -21.69
CA LEU A 364 -16.27 20.10 -21.79
C LEU A 364 -17.42 20.74 -22.63
N PRO A 365 -18.02 19.98 -23.59
CA PRO A 365 -18.97 20.51 -24.56
C PRO A 365 -20.28 21.12 -23.99
N TRP A 366 -20.53 20.93 -22.69
CA TRP A 366 -21.76 21.37 -22.01
C TRP A 366 -21.61 22.56 -21.06
N SER A 367 -20.47 23.20 -20.99
CA SER A 367 -20.39 24.49 -20.27
C SER A 367 -21.13 25.57 -21.06
N ARG A 368 -22.42 25.77 -20.76
CA ARG A 368 -23.20 26.86 -21.29
C ARG A 368 -22.62 28.19 -20.78
N GLU A 369 -22.16 29.02 -21.68
CA GLU A 369 -21.97 30.44 -21.40
C GLU A 369 -23.33 31.04 -20.99
N GLY A 370 -23.40 31.53 -19.77
CA GLY A 370 -24.52 32.38 -19.36
C GLY A 370 -24.45 33.70 -20.13
N ASP A 371 -25.44 33.95 -20.97
CA ASP A 371 -25.65 35.18 -21.69
C ASP A 371 -25.99 36.31 -20.69
N PRO A 372 -25.27 37.43 -20.64
CA PRO A 372 -25.62 38.57 -19.78
C PRO A 372 -26.70 39.39 -20.44
N ARG A 373 -27.90 39.38 -19.88
CA ARG A 373 -28.91 40.41 -20.05
C ARG A 373 -29.45 40.88 -18.72
#